data_3fb333afed3dbc458d2cc83b20b03e55
#
_entry.id   3fb333afed3dbc458d2cc83b20b03e55
#
_cell.length_a   1.000
_cell.length_b   1.000
_cell.length_c   1.000
_cell.angle_alpha   90.00
_cell.angle_beta   90.00
_cell.angle_gamma   90.00
#
_symmetry.space_group_name_H-M   'P 1'
#
loop_
_entity.id
_entity.type
_entity.pdbx_description
1 polymer ?
#
loop_
_entity_poly.entity_id
_entity_poly.type
_entity_poly.pdbx_seq_one_letter_code
_entity_poly.pdbx_strand_id
1 'polypeptide(L)'
;MKNILLLLLLIPVLSFGQVINTFPWTNNFEDNIPLEQDPNDDGDWLLKQGPTPSFNTGPTGDHTTGNGTYFYVESSHPNYPNKQFISYTPTFDVSATPGKVLSFWYHMFGPDMGALEIAAIDVMGNYTFIGAYDGDQGMDWHFAYYPLDSLNLQHDFKIAFVGNTGSLFTSDICIDDIKVSDAFPIVFGCNDSIAPNYNPLATVSDGSCIYILGCMDSLAENYNPWAN
;
A
#
# COMPACT_ATOMS: atom_id res chain seq x y z
N MET A 1 14.18 39.39 49.27
CA MET A 1 13.89 39.12 47.83
C MET A 1 13.50 37.67 47.72
N LYS A 2 12.20 37.39 47.43
CA LYS A 2 11.67 36.03 47.29
C LYS A 2 11.90 35.59 45.84
N ASN A 3 12.71 34.55 45.62
CA ASN A 3 12.87 33.91 44.31
C ASN A 3 11.60 33.10 44.00
N ILE A 4 10.83 33.56 43.02
CA ILE A 4 9.71 32.80 42.44
C ILE A 4 10.33 31.81 41.48
N LEU A 5 10.32 30.52 41.83
CA LEU A 5 10.68 29.42 40.98
C LEU A 5 9.50 29.17 40.03
N LEU A 6 9.65 29.60 38.76
CA LEU A 6 8.66 29.36 37.70
C LEU A 6 8.78 27.90 37.28
N LEU A 7 7.87 27.05 37.79
CA LEU A 7 7.77 25.67 37.38
C LEU A 7 7.13 25.62 35.98
N LEU A 8 7.93 25.46 34.91
CA LEU A 8 7.44 25.21 33.58
C LEU A 8 6.84 23.80 33.57
N LEU A 9 5.50 23.70 33.62
CA LEU A 9 4.79 22.46 33.32
C LEU A 9 4.96 22.19 31.81
N LEU A 10 5.84 21.25 31.49
CA LEU A 10 5.85 20.60 30.18
C LEU A 10 4.56 19.77 30.07
N ILE A 11 3.52 20.37 29.48
CA ILE A 11 2.36 19.62 29.03
C ILE A 11 2.86 18.82 27.81
N PRO A 12 2.79 17.47 27.81
CA PRO A 12 3.08 16.73 26.61
C PRO A 12 2.09 17.19 25.54
N VAL A 13 2.59 17.80 24.49
CA VAL A 13 1.82 18.05 23.27
C VAL A 13 1.54 16.66 22.70
N LEU A 14 0.33 16.13 22.95
CA LEU A 14 -0.18 15.00 22.20
C LEU A 14 -0.22 15.47 20.75
N SER A 15 0.71 15.01 19.95
CA SER A 15 0.67 15.17 18.51
C SER A 15 -0.53 14.34 18.01
N PHE A 16 -1.68 15.00 17.90
CA PHE A 16 -2.77 14.45 17.10
C PHE A 16 -2.25 14.40 15.67
N GLY A 17 -2.08 13.20 15.12
CA GLY A 17 -1.70 13.02 13.73
C GLY A 17 -2.64 13.84 12.85
N GLN A 18 -2.12 14.38 11.75
CA GLN A 18 -2.91 15.19 10.82
C GLN A 18 -4.11 14.38 10.32
N VAL A 19 -5.33 14.92 10.49
CA VAL A 19 -6.55 14.33 9.92
C VAL A 19 -6.64 14.72 8.45
N ILE A 20 -6.73 13.75 7.57
CA ILE A 20 -6.88 13.92 6.13
C ILE A 20 -8.38 14.04 5.79
N ASN A 21 -8.77 15.17 5.22
CA ASN A 21 -10.13 15.45 4.73
C ASN A 21 -10.17 15.97 3.29
N THR A 22 -9.02 15.99 2.62
CA THR A 22 -8.85 16.34 1.20
C THR A 22 -8.44 15.11 0.41
N PHE A 23 -9.14 14.82 -0.69
CA PHE A 23 -8.93 13.62 -1.49
C PHE A 23 -8.69 13.97 -2.96
N PRO A 24 -7.94 13.16 -3.73
CA PRO A 24 -7.35 11.88 -3.33
C PRO A 24 -6.20 12.04 -2.34
N TRP A 25 -6.10 11.12 -1.38
CA TRP A 25 -4.87 10.85 -0.64
C TRP A 25 -4.19 9.62 -1.23
N THR A 26 -2.87 9.66 -1.38
CA THR A 26 -2.08 8.56 -1.96
C THR A 26 -0.79 8.34 -1.17
N ASN A 27 -0.34 7.09 -1.12
CA ASN A 27 1.01 6.72 -0.72
C ASN A 27 1.49 5.57 -1.62
N ASN A 28 2.45 5.87 -2.47
CA ASN A 28 3.13 4.94 -3.36
C ASN A 28 4.55 4.61 -2.89
N PHE A 29 4.90 5.00 -1.68
CA PHE A 29 6.17 4.77 -1.01
C PHE A 29 7.43 5.31 -1.71
N GLU A 30 7.33 5.95 -2.87
CA GLU A 30 8.48 6.49 -3.61
C GLU A 30 9.24 7.59 -2.86
N ASP A 31 8.55 8.34 -2.01
CA ASP A 31 9.14 9.34 -1.13
C ASP A 31 9.78 8.73 0.13
N ASN A 32 9.84 7.41 0.24
CA ASN A 32 10.31 6.66 1.41
C ASN A 32 9.58 7.03 2.71
N ILE A 33 8.28 7.29 2.63
CA ILE A 33 7.43 7.59 3.78
C ILE A 33 6.65 6.33 4.16
N PRO A 34 7.08 5.60 5.22
CA PRO A 34 6.35 4.43 5.70
C PRO A 34 5.02 4.84 6.35
N LEU A 35 4.13 3.87 6.50
CA LEU A 35 2.96 4.02 7.35
C LEU A 35 3.36 3.98 8.84
N GLU A 36 2.44 4.40 9.72
CA GLU A 36 2.62 4.32 11.18
C GLU A 36 2.64 2.85 11.62
N GLN A 37 3.59 2.45 12.46
CA GLN A 37 3.74 1.09 12.97
C GLN A 37 3.00 0.92 14.30
N ASP A 38 2.45 -0.27 14.56
CA ASP A 38 1.93 -0.62 15.89
C ASP A 38 3.10 -1.02 16.80
N PRO A 39 3.27 -0.38 17.96
CA PRO A 39 4.38 -0.70 18.85
C PRO A 39 4.15 -1.97 19.70
N ASN A 40 3.00 -2.64 19.58
CA ASN A 40 2.60 -3.76 20.44
C ASN A 40 2.42 -5.07 19.67
N ASP A 41 2.76 -5.11 18.39
CA ASP A 41 2.74 -6.31 17.58
C ASP A 41 4.11 -7.05 17.54
N ASP A 42 4.34 -7.92 16.57
CA ASP A 42 5.56 -8.73 16.50
C ASP A 42 6.73 -8.03 15.78
N GLY A 43 6.50 -6.90 15.08
CA GLY A 43 7.53 -6.12 14.38
C GLY A 43 7.00 -5.17 13.30
N ASP A 44 7.89 -4.54 12.57
CA ASP A 44 7.57 -3.46 11.65
C ASP A 44 7.43 -3.94 10.20
N TRP A 45 6.52 -3.32 9.45
CA TRP A 45 6.55 -3.31 7.99
C TRP A 45 7.74 -2.49 7.50
N LEU A 46 8.36 -2.90 6.41
CA LEU A 46 9.59 -2.31 5.89
C LEU A 46 9.40 -1.74 4.49
N LEU A 47 10.17 -0.69 4.16
CA LEU A 47 10.29 -0.20 2.78
C LEU A 47 11.31 -1.04 2.01
N LYS A 48 11.02 -1.35 0.75
CA LYS A 48 11.87 -2.22 -0.07
C LYS A 48 11.89 -1.78 -1.53
N GLN A 49 13.06 -1.85 -2.15
CA GLN A 49 13.26 -1.75 -3.61
C GLN A 49 13.79 -3.08 -4.15
N GLY A 50 13.38 -3.45 -5.36
CA GLY A 50 13.76 -4.72 -5.98
C GLY A 50 13.17 -5.93 -5.25
N PRO A 51 13.66 -7.16 -5.48
CA PRO A 51 13.10 -8.37 -4.89
C PRO A 51 13.24 -8.41 -3.37
N THR A 52 12.33 -9.12 -2.70
CA THR A 52 12.49 -9.43 -1.26
C THR A 52 13.72 -10.30 -1.03
N PRO A 53 14.31 -10.32 0.18
CA PRO A 53 15.53 -11.08 0.44
C PRO A 53 15.40 -12.59 0.27
N SER A 54 14.19 -13.12 0.52
CA SER A 54 13.91 -14.56 0.45
C SER A 54 13.56 -14.99 -0.97
N PHE A 55 13.97 -16.20 -1.36
CA PHE A 55 13.58 -16.77 -2.65
C PHE A 55 12.20 -17.44 -2.56
N ASN A 56 11.50 -17.55 -3.69
CA ASN A 56 10.16 -18.13 -3.81
C ASN A 56 9.10 -17.43 -2.96
N THR A 57 9.27 -16.13 -2.72
CA THR A 57 8.29 -15.28 -2.06
C THR A 57 8.53 -13.83 -2.46
N GLY A 58 7.53 -12.97 -2.31
CA GLY A 58 7.59 -11.56 -2.65
C GLY A 58 7.74 -11.25 -4.14
N PRO A 59 7.58 -9.97 -4.53
CA PRO A 59 7.69 -9.51 -5.91
C PRO A 59 9.15 -9.32 -6.34
N THR A 60 9.37 -9.11 -7.63
CA THR A 60 10.68 -8.73 -8.20
C THR A 60 10.96 -7.23 -8.11
N GLY A 61 9.94 -6.41 -7.82
CA GLY A 61 10.00 -4.97 -7.67
C GLY A 61 8.64 -4.40 -7.29
N ASP A 62 8.53 -3.06 -7.19
CA ASP A 62 7.28 -2.35 -6.93
C ASP A 62 6.23 -2.58 -8.03
N HIS A 63 4.98 -2.25 -7.72
CA HIS A 63 3.89 -2.43 -8.68
C HIS A 63 4.01 -1.47 -9.88
N THR A 64 4.29 -0.19 -9.65
CA THR A 64 4.14 0.85 -10.68
C THR A 64 5.27 0.85 -11.70
N THR A 65 6.52 0.72 -11.28
CA THR A 65 7.69 0.89 -12.15
C THR A 65 8.54 -0.37 -12.30
N GLY A 66 8.40 -1.31 -11.39
CA GLY A 66 9.28 -2.49 -11.25
C GLY A 66 10.64 -2.17 -10.61
N ASN A 67 10.94 -0.88 -10.35
CA ASN A 67 12.22 -0.43 -9.79
C ASN A 67 12.07 0.56 -8.63
N GLY A 68 10.84 0.91 -8.26
CA GLY A 68 10.50 1.81 -7.17
C GLY A 68 10.48 1.12 -5.81
N THR A 69 9.77 1.74 -4.87
CA THR A 69 9.68 1.32 -3.47
C THR A 69 8.28 0.83 -3.15
N TYR A 70 8.18 -0.29 -2.47
CA TYR A 70 6.94 -0.83 -1.91
C TYR A 70 7.09 -1.12 -0.42
N PHE A 71 6.01 -1.46 0.26
CA PHE A 71 5.96 -1.69 1.70
C PHE A 71 5.65 -3.16 1.98
N TYR A 72 6.41 -3.83 2.87
CA TYR A 72 6.28 -5.27 3.03
C TYR A 72 6.57 -5.77 4.45
N VAL A 73 6.04 -6.94 4.75
CA VAL A 73 6.40 -7.78 5.90
C VAL A 73 7.46 -8.77 5.45
N GLU A 74 8.63 -8.72 6.09
CA GLU A 74 9.70 -9.69 5.91
C GLU A 74 9.44 -10.91 6.80
N SER A 75 9.18 -12.06 6.20
CA SER A 75 8.80 -13.27 6.94
C SER A 75 9.95 -14.19 7.35
N SER A 76 11.22 -13.79 7.12
CA SER A 76 12.36 -14.60 7.57
C SER A 76 12.46 -14.69 9.10
N HIS A 77 13.16 -15.73 9.60
CA HIS A 77 13.33 -15.89 11.05
C HIS A 77 13.87 -14.60 11.73
N PRO A 78 13.27 -14.12 12.82
CA PRO A 78 12.28 -14.79 13.69
C PRO A 78 10.80 -14.48 13.36
N ASN A 79 10.49 -13.90 12.20
CA ASN A 79 9.19 -13.34 11.83
C ASN A 79 8.18 -14.40 11.35
N TYR A 80 8.40 -15.66 11.63
CA TYR A 80 7.46 -16.77 11.47
C TYR A 80 7.63 -17.77 12.63
N PRO A 81 6.69 -18.69 12.86
CA PRO A 81 5.35 -18.80 12.26
C PRO A 81 4.33 -17.86 12.92
N ASN A 82 3.29 -17.51 12.16
CA ASN A 82 2.09 -16.83 12.66
C ASN A 82 2.39 -15.55 13.45
N LYS A 83 3.31 -14.76 12.95
CA LYS A 83 3.64 -13.44 13.50
C LYS A 83 2.74 -12.38 12.88
N GLN A 84 2.35 -11.38 13.67
CA GLN A 84 1.47 -10.31 13.25
C GLN A 84 2.23 -8.99 13.16
N PHE A 85 2.01 -8.27 12.07
CA PHE A 85 2.60 -6.97 11.75
C PHE A 85 1.49 -6.00 11.37
N ILE A 86 1.36 -4.90 12.11
CA ILE A 86 0.25 -3.95 11.94
C ILE A 86 0.80 -2.59 11.58
N SER A 87 0.27 -2.01 10.51
CA SER A 87 0.62 -0.67 10.11
C SER A 87 -0.62 0.15 9.75
N TYR A 88 -0.60 1.46 10.03
CA TYR A 88 -1.76 2.33 9.92
C TYR A 88 -1.52 3.48 8.95
N THR A 89 -2.54 3.80 8.15
CA THR A 89 -2.59 5.06 7.41
C THR A 89 -2.70 6.26 8.36
N PRO A 90 -2.54 7.49 7.87
CA PRO A 90 -3.05 8.66 8.58
C PRO A 90 -4.56 8.53 8.91
N THR A 91 -5.03 9.34 9.83
CA THR A 91 -6.45 9.42 10.16
C THR A 91 -7.22 10.11 9.04
N PHE A 92 -8.35 9.53 8.62
CA PHE A 92 -9.25 10.08 7.59
C PHE A 92 -10.56 10.59 8.21
N ASP A 93 -11.02 11.76 7.75
CA ASP A 93 -12.38 12.23 7.91
C ASP A 93 -13.06 12.26 6.53
N VAL A 94 -13.99 11.35 6.29
CA VAL A 94 -14.77 11.26 5.05
C VAL A 94 -16.19 11.79 5.21
N SER A 95 -16.54 12.35 6.36
CA SER A 95 -17.91 12.76 6.73
C SER A 95 -18.50 13.82 5.78
N ALA A 96 -17.68 14.75 5.33
CA ALA A 96 -18.07 15.82 4.41
C ALA A 96 -18.09 15.40 2.94
N THR A 97 -17.53 14.26 2.59
CA THR A 97 -17.28 13.81 1.20
C THR A 97 -17.61 12.33 1.05
N PRO A 98 -18.90 11.94 1.01
CA PRO A 98 -19.30 10.54 0.82
C PRO A 98 -18.85 10.00 -0.54
N GLY A 99 -18.92 8.70 -0.73
CA GLY A 99 -18.51 8.02 -1.96
C GLY A 99 -17.01 7.76 -2.03
N LYS A 100 -16.31 7.63 -0.89
CA LYS A 100 -14.89 7.30 -0.88
C LYS A 100 -14.65 5.81 -0.98
N VAL A 101 -13.53 5.50 -1.60
CA VAL A 101 -13.03 4.13 -1.75
C VAL A 101 -11.58 4.06 -1.28
N LEU A 102 -11.23 2.94 -0.68
CA LEU A 102 -9.86 2.50 -0.51
C LEU A 102 -9.48 1.65 -1.70
N SER A 103 -8.36 1.90 -2.32
CA SER A 103 -7.72 1.01 -3.28
C SER A 103 -6.23 0.89 -3.00
N PHE A 104 -5.64 -0.24 -3.33
CA PHE A 104 -4.22 -0.50 -3.23
C PHE A 104 -3.83 -1.71 -4.07
N TRP A 105 -2.55 -1.94 -4.27
CA TRP A 105 -2.04 -3.17 -4.83
C TRP A 105 -1.41 -4.02 -3.73
N TYR A 106 -1.56 -5.35 -3.83
CA TYR A 106 -0.94 -6.28 -2.92
C TYR A 106 -0.29 -7.43 -3.68
N HIS A 107 0.75 -8.01 -3.08
CA HIS A 107 1.44 -9.18 -3.60
C HIS A 107 1.66 -10.19 -2.48
N MET A 108 1.20 -11.40 -2.69
CA MET A 108 1.26 -12.51 -1.72
C MET A 108 1.57 -13.80 -2.49
N PHE A 109 2.86 -14.09 -2.65
CA PHE A 109 3.35 -15.28 -3.35
C PHE A 109 4.21 -16.11 -2.43
N GLY A 110 3.93 -17.42 -2.37
CA GLY A 110 4.74 -18.40 -1.67
C GLY A 110 3.93 -19.53 -1.03
N PRO A 111 4.50 -20.74 -0.96
CA PRO A 111 3.79 -21.94 -0.50
C PRO A 111 3.41 -21.92 1.00
N ASP A 112 4.06 -21.07 1.80
CA ASP A 112 3.82 -20.94 3.22
C ASP A 112 3.07 -19.63 3.56
N MET A 113 2.44 -19.01 2.58
CA MET A 113 1.79 -17.71 2.70
C MET A 113 0.77 -17.70 3.83
N GLY A 114 0.79 -16.59 4.57
CA GLY A 114 -0.19 -16.29 5.61
C GLY A 114 -1.34 -15.45 5.08
N ALA A 115 -1.73 -14.40 5.81
CA ALA A 115 -2.88 -13.58 5.48
C ALA A 115 -2.58 -12.08 5.56
N LEU A 116 -3.20 -11.30 4.67
CA LEU A 116 -3.30 -9.85 4.75
C LEU A 116 -4.74 -9.49 5.10
N GLU A 117 -4.95 -8.86 6.25
CA GLU A 117 -6.25 -8.35 6.66
C GLU A 117 -6.26 -6.83 6.59
N ILE A 118 -7.39 -6.27 6.21
CA ILE A 118 -7.62 -4.83 6.12
C ILE A 118 -8.79 -4.47 7.03
N ALA A 119 -8.60 -3.46 7.88
CA ALA A 119 -9.62 -2.98 8.80
C ALA A 119 -9.62 -1.45 8.91
N ALA A 120 -10.75 -0.88 9.33
CA ALA A 120 -10.80 0.50 9.82
C ALA A 120 -10.79 0.49 11.35
N ILE A 121 -9.95 1.36 11.94
CA ILE A 121 -9.90 1.60 13.38
C ILE A 121 -10.29 3.05 13.62
N ASP A 122 -11.41 3.28 14.29
CA ASP A 122 -11.85 4.64 14.58
C ASP A 122 -11.12 5.25 15.79
N VAL A 123 -11.29 6.55 15.99
CA VAL A 123 -10.67 7.29 17.10
C VAL A 123 -11.12 6.82 18.49
N MET A 124 -12.16 6.00 18.57
CA MET A 124 -12.63 5.36 19.80
C MET A 124 -12.02 3.97 20.00
N GLY A 125 -11.23 3.48 19.02
CA GLY A 125 -10.64 2.15 19.01
C GLY A 125 -11.58 1.04 18.54
N ASN A 126 -12.73 1.38 17.93
CA ASN A 126 -13.61 0.38 17.36
C ASN A 126 -13.02 -0.16 16.05
N TYR A 127 -12.99 -1.49 15.97
CA TYR A 127 -12.52 -2.24 14.82
C TYR A 127 -13.67 -2.52 13.86
N THR A 128 -13.49 -2.21 12.58
CA THR A 128 -14.41 -2.54 11.48
C THR A 128 -13.66 -3.30 10.40
N PHE A 129 -13.98 -4.59 10.22
CA PHE A 129 -13.38 -5.41 9.17
C PHE A 129 -13.76 -4.88 7.78
N ILE A 130 -12.78 -4.80 6.88
CA ILE A 130 -12.94 -4.37 5.49
C ILE A 130 -12.82 -5.56 4.54
N GLY A 131 -11.75 -6.35 4.68
CA GLY A 131 -11.48 -7.49 3.83
C GLY A 131 -10.22 -8.23 4.24
N ALA A 132 -10.01 -9.39 3.61
CA ALA A 132 -8.78 -10.15 3.80
C ALA A 132 -8.43 -10.98 2.57
N TYR A 133 -7.15 -11.30 2.43
CA TYR A 133 -6.58 -12.24 1.48
C TYR A 133 -5.80 -13.28 2.26
N ASP A 134 -6.01 -14.56 1.97
CA ASP A 134 -5.40 -15.68 2.70
C ASP A 134 -4.70 -16.63 1.72
N GLY A 135 -3.50 -17.07 2.09
CA GLY A 135 -2.71 -17.99 1.29
C GLY A 135 -2.08 -17.38 0.05
N ASP A 136 -1.47 -18.26 -0.74
CA ASP A 136 -0.77 -17.90 -1.98
C ASP A 136 -1.73 -17.32 -3.03
N GLN A 137 -1.47 -16.08 -3.46
CA GLN A 137 -2.26 -15.39 -4.49
C GLN A 137 -1.55 -15.41 -5.86
N GLY A 138 -0.38 -16.05 -5.97
CA GLY A 138 0.41 -16.10 -7.19
C GLY A 138 1.46 -15.00 -7.29
N MET A 139 2.15 -14.98 -8.44
CA MET A 139 3.37 -14.18 -8.65
C MET A 139 3.11 -12.73 -9.07
N ASP A 140 1.87 -12.38 -9.35
CA ASP A 140 1.51 -11.05 -9.85
C ASP A 140 1.03 -10.13 -8.72
N TRP A 141 1.14 -8.83 -8.94
CA TRP A 141 0.47 -7.84 -8.12
C TRP A 141 -1.04 -7.87 -8.39
N HIS A 142 -1.85 -7.78 -7.33
CA HIS A 142 -3.31 -7.81 -7.39
C HIS A 142 -3.92 -6.51 -6.92
N PHE A 143 -4.97 -6.05 -7.58
CA PHE A 143 -5.67 -4.83 -7.24
C PHE A 143 -6.79 -5.07 -6.24
N ALA A 144 -6.78 -4.32 -5.15
CA ALA A 144 -7.81 -4.29 -4.11
C ALA A 144 -8.65 -3.02 -4.20
N TYR A 145 -9.98 -3.13 -3.97
CA TYR A 145 -10.91 -2.00 -4.05
C TYR A 145 -12.06 -2.20 -3.07
N TYR A 146 -12.23 -1.26 -2.15
CA TYR A 146 -13.22 -1.32 -1.08
C TYR A 146 -14.00 0.00 -0.94
N PRO A 147 -15.33 0.03 -1.20
CA PRO A 147 -16.17 1.19 -0.89
C PRO A 147 -16.25 1.43 0.62
N LEU A 148 -15.82 2.60 1.08
CA LEU A 148 -15.79 2.93 2.52
C LEU A 148 -17.16 3.30 3.07
N ASP A 149 -18.06 3.82 2.24
CA ASP A 149 -19.41 4.20 2.68
C ASP A 149 -20.23 3.02 3.22
N SER A 150 -19.96 1.81 2.73
CA SER A 150 -20.65 0.60 3.17
C SER A 150 -20.30 0.18 4.62
N LEU A 151 -19.24 0.75 5.18
CA LEU A 151 -18.74 0.41 6.51
C LEU A 151 -19.44 1.15 7.64
N ASN A 152 -20.29 2.14 7.33
CA ASN A 152 -21.00 2.99 8.31
C ASN A 152 -20.07 3.57 9.40
N LEU A 153 -18.88 4.01 9.01
CA LEU A 153 -17.91 4.62 9.92
C LEU A 153 -18.49 5.91 10.50
N GLN A 154 -18.61 5.97 11.83
CA GLN A 154 -19.28 7.08 12.53
C GLN A 154 -18.30 8.16 12.97
N HIS A 155 -17.01 7.89 12.91
CA HIS A 155 -15.93 8.73 13.41
C HIS A 155 -14.76 8.74 12.43
N ASP A 156 -13.83 9.64 12.63
CA ASP A 156 -12.54 9.62 11.98
C ASP A 156 -11.86 8.27 12.24
N PHE A 157 -11.17 7.74 11.23
CA PHE A 157 -10.60 6.40 11.29
C PHE A 157 -9.25 6.33 10.57
N LYS A 158 -8.46 5.33 10.92
CA LYS A 158 -7.28 4.87 10.18
C LYS A 158 -7.62 3.56 9.47
N ILE A 159 -6.96 3.30 8.35
CA ILE A 159 -6.93 1.95 7.77
C ILE A 159 -5.74 1.21 8.40
N ALA A 160 -6.00 0.04 8.93
CA ALA A 160 -4.99 -0.90 9.39
C ALA A 160 -4.73 -1.94 8.30
N PHE A 161 -3.47 -2.16 7.98
CA PHE A 161 -2.98 -3.30 7.21
C PHE A 161 -2.33 -4.27 8.19
N VAL A 162 -2.92 -5.47 8.32
CA VAL A 162 -2.50 -6.50 9.27
C VAL A 162 -1.92 -7.67 8.48
N GLY A 163 -0.61 -7.77 8.44
CA GLY A 163 0.11 -8.89 7.85
C GLY A 163 0.30 -9.99 8.89
N ASN A 164 -0.23 -11.17 8.62
CA ASN A 164 -0.01 -12.35 9.43
C ASN A 164 0.86 -13.32 8.65
N THR A 165 2.10 -13.56 9.09
CA THR A 165 3.00 -14.49 8.39
C THR A 165 2.53 -15.93 8.52
N GLY A 166 2.85 -16.73 7.52
CA GLY A 166 2.49 -18.13 7.50
C GLY A 166 3.43 -19.04 8.30
N SER A 167 3.56 -20.27 7.85
CA SER A 167 4.27 -21.31 8.62
C SER A 167 5.80 -21.23 8.51
N LEU A 168 6.33 -20.68 7.41
CA LEU A 168 7.77 -20.54 7.13
C LEU A 168 8.08 -19.21 6.42
N PHE A 169 9.33 -19.04 6.00
CA PHE A 169 9.88 -17.80 5.43
C PHE A 169 9.35 -17.43 4.04
N THR A 170 8.67 -18.32 3.32
CA THR A 170 8.06 -18.03 2.02
C THR A 170 6.65 -17.43 2.17
N SER A 171 6.58 -16.32 2.91
CA SER A 171 5.33 -15.68 3.33
C SER A 171 5.43 -14.14 3.35
N ASP A 172 6.30 -13.56 2.51
CA ASP A 172 6.42 -12.11 2.43
C ASP A 172 5.13 -11.50 1.87
N ILE A 173 4.55 -10.54 2.60
CA ILE A 173 3.30 -9.85 2.25
C ILE A 173 3.66 -8.43 1.86
N CYS A 174 3.25 -8.00 0.66
CA CYS A 174 3.61 -6.68 0.14
C CYS A 174 2.38 -5.87 -0.23
N ILE A 175 2.44 -4.55 -0.04
CA ILE A 175 1.43 -3.59 -0.50
C ILE A 175 2.11 -2.41 -1.19
N ASP A 176 1.37 -1.79 -2.14
CA ASP A 176 1.83 -0.62 -2.88
C ASP A 176 0.65 0.24 -3.35
N ASP A 177 0.93 1.48 -3.80
CA ASP A 177 -0.03 2.40 -4.41
C ASP A 177 -1.33 2.56 -3.64
N ILE A 178 -1.24 2.79 -2.32
CA ILE A 178 -2.43 2.98 -1.49
C ILE A 178 -3.10 4.30 -1.86
N LYS A 179 -4.42 4.26 -2.03
CA LYS A 179 -5.20 5.43 -2.40
C LYS A 179 -6.56 5.44 -1.70
N VAL A 180 -6.91 6.58 -1.11
CA VAL A 180 -8.28 6.90 -0.71
C VAL A 180 -8.78 8.02 -1.60
N SER A 181 -9.85 7.78 -2.37
CA SER A 181 -10.35 8.73 -3.39
C SER A 181 -11.85 8.62 -3.56
N ASP A 182 -12.42 9.48 -4.41
CA ASP A 182 -13.78 9.29 -4.92
C ASP A 182 -13.91 7.95 -5.65
N ALA A 183 -15.08 7.33 -5.57
CA ALA A 183 -15.37 6.11 -6.30
C ALA A 183 -15.21 6.33 -7.81
N PHE A 184 -14.60 5.37 -8.49
CA PHE A 184 -14.38 5.39 -9.92
C PHE A 184 -14.75 4.04 -10.54
N PRO A 185 -15.20 4.01 -11.81
CA PRO A 185 -15.43 2.74 -12.49
C PRO A 185 -14.11 1.99 -12.64
N ILE A 186 -14.13 0.70 -12.31
CA ILE A 186 -12.96 -0.18 -12.49
C ILE A 186 -12.98 -0.69 -13.93
N VAL A 187 -12.05 -0.20 -14.73
CA VAL A 187 -11.82 -0.66 -16.11
C VAL A 187 -10.36 -1.04 -16.23
N PHE A 188 -10.08 -2.32 -16.30
CA PHE A 188 -8.73 -2.84 -16.52
C PHE A 188 -8.30 -2.65 -17.97
N GLY A 189 -7.01 -2.39 -18.17
CA GLY A 189 -6.39 -2.26 -19.48
C GLY A 189 -5.07 -1.49 -19.43
N CYS A 190 -4.42 -1.36 -20.59
CA CYS A 190 -3.24 -0.50 -20.70
C CYS A 190 -3.65 0.96 -20.55
N ASN A 191 -3.21 1.62 -19.49
CA ASN A 191 -3.47 3.03 -19.21
C ASN A 191 -2.27 3.96 -19.49
N ASP A 192 -1.22 3.44 -20.12
CA ASP A 192 -0.09 4.22 -20.61
C ASP A 192 -0.37 4.75 -22.01
N SER A 193 -0.48 6.07 -22.16
CA SER A 193 -0.77 6.72 -23.43
C SER A 193 0.32 6.59 -24.50
N ILE A 194 1.52 6.13 -24.14
CA ILE A 194 2.63 5.88 -25.05
C ILE A 194 2.49 4.50 -25.71
N ALA A 195 1.84 3.57 -25.04
CA ALA A 195 1.69 2.20 -25.54
C ALA A 195 0.74 2.13 -26.75
N PRO A 196 1.06 1.38 -27.83
CA PRO A 196 0.20 1.21 -29.00
C PRO A 196 -1.18 0.65 -28.71
N ASN A 197 -1.32 -0.09 -27.62
CA ASN A 197 -2.60 -0.66 -27.17
C ASN A 197 -3.24 0.13 -26.01
N TYR A 198 -2.92 1.42 -25.89
CA TYR A 198 -3.52 2.31 -24.90
C TYR A 198 -5.05 2.26 -24.95
N ASN A 199 -5.65 2.08 -23.77
CA ASN A 199 -7.10 2.16 -23.58
C ASN A 199 -7.45 3.43 -22.79
N PRO A 200 -8.00 4.48 -23.40
CA PRO A 200 -8.31 5.74 -22.71
C PRO A 200 -9.42 5.58 -21.66
N LEU A 201 -10.12 4.47 -21.59
CA LEU A 201 -11.12 4.17 -20.58
C LEU A 201 -10.54 3.37 -19.41
N ALA A 202 -9.32 2.85 -19.53
CA ALA A 202 -8.69 2.11 -18.45
C ALA A 202 -8.41 3.03 -17.26
N THR A 203 -8.94 2.64 -16.11
CA THR A 203 -8.74 3.33 -14.81
C THR A 203 -7.76 2.57 -13.91
N VAL A 204 -7.50 1.30 -14.25
CA VAL A 204 -6.57 0.42 -13.53
C VAL A 204 -5.71 -0.29 -14.57
N SER A 205 -4.38 -0.19 -14.42
CA SER A 205 -3.46 -0.94 -15.27
C SER A 205 -3.61 -2.43 -15.01
N ASP A 206 -3.64 -3.24 -16.04
CA ASP A 206 -3.64 -4.71 -15.96
C ASP A 206 -2.31 -5.32 -16.43
N GLY A 207 -1.28 -4.49 -16.61
CA GLY A 207 0.01 -4.92 -17.14
C GLY A 207 0.01 -5.26 -18.64
N SER A 208 -1.11 -5.05 -19.34
CA SER A 208 -1.25 -5.42 -20.76
C SER A 208 -0.58 -4.47 -21.74
N CYS A 209 0.08 -3.40 -21.26
CA CYS A 209 0.74 -2.44 -22.13
C CYS A 209 1.81 -3.14 -22.99
N ILE A 210 1.73 -2.92 -24.31
CA ILE A 210 2.67 -3.45 -25.28
C ILE A 210 3.63 -2.31 -25.67
N TYR A 211 4.94 -2.59 -25.60
CA TYR A 211 5.96 -1.65 -26.05
C TYR A 211 6.75 -2.23 -27.20
N ILE A 212 7.03 -1.41 -28.21
CA ILE A 212 7.85 -1.80 -29.35
C ILE A 212 9.29 -1.41 -29.05
N LEU A 213 10.11 -2.38 -28.70
CA LEU A 213 11.52 -2.15 -28.39
C LEU A 213 12.33 -1.87 -29.65
N GLY A 214 13.24 -0.90 -29.55
CA GLY A 214 14.15 -0.57 -30.63
C GLY A 214 14.97 0.69 -30.38
N CYS A 215 15.89 0.99 -31.27
CA CYS A 215 16.66 2.23 -31.22
C CYS A 215 15.81 3.40 -31.70
N MET A 216 15.64 4.41 -30.86
CA MET A 216 14.89 5.64 -31.18
C MET A 216 15.75 6.74 -31.80
N ASP A 217 17.07 6.54 -31.90
CA ASP A 217 17.96 7.48 -32.59
C ASP A 217 17.82 7.33 -34.11
N SER A 218 17.26 8.35 -34.76
CA SER A 218 17.00 8.35 -36.20
C SER A 218 18.26 8.35 -37.07
N LEU A 219 19.44 8.52 -36.48
CA LEU A 219 20.73 8.46 -37.16
C LEU A 219 21.43 7.12 -37.03
N ALA A 220 20.88 6.23 -36.19
CA ALA A 220 21.45 4.89 -35.99
C ALA A 220 21.06 3.94 -37.12
N GLU A 221 21.96 3.04 -37.50
CA GLU A 221 21.70 2.02 -38.53
C GLU A 221 20.58 1.05 -38.16
N ASN A 222 20.34 0.84 -36.84
CA ASN A 222 19.28 -0.01 -36.31
C ASN A 222 18.06 0.79 -35.78
N TYR A 223 17.85 1.99 -36.29
CA TYR A 223 16.70 2.82 -35.97
C TYR A 223 15.39 2.09 -36.22
N ASN A 224 14.50 2.10 -35.22
CA ASN A 224 13.13 1.59 -35.33
C ASN A 224 12.14 2.75 -35.14
N PRO A 225 11.48 3.26 -36.19
CA PRO A 225 10.58 4.40 -36.08
C PRO A 225 9.29 4.09 -35.28
N TRP A 226 9.09 2.83 -34.93
CA TRP A 226 7.92 2.36 -34.16
C TRP A 226 8.26 2.06 -32.69
N ALA A 227 9.54 2.20 -32.31
CA ALA A 227 9.94 2.00 -30.91
C ALA A 227 9.36 3.10 -30.01
N ASN A 228 8.95 2.72 -28.79
CA ASN A 228 8.35 3.57 -27.80
C ASN A 228 8.74 3.15 -26.37
#